data_1f676b652995e61c922e6c29e5a6d12f
#
_entry.id   1f676b652995e61c922e6c29e5a6d12f
#
_cell.length_a   1.000
_cell.length_b   1.000
_cell.length_c   1.000
_cell.angle_alpha   90.00
_cell.angle_beta   90.00
_cell.angle_gamma   90.00
#
_symmetry.space_group_name_H-M   'P 1'
#
loop_
_entity.id
_entity.type
_entity.pdbx_description
1 polymer ?
#
loop_
_entity_poly.entity_id
_entity_poly.type
_entity_poly.pdbx_seq_one_letter_code
_entity_poly.pdbx_strand_id
1 'polypeptide(L)'
;MNIGFYLIAAFFFGLLVLGLKFLFETLQYNKTGSENYNFLRFMPYELNSFKRYNKNTFFPMIIQLIGSLSLVLASVLFVIYFKDNFGAYVIGVFSILSILSFNFLSFVKLSNYKLHLIFDACLISFNLLTILASLYFLNNRDFNFIGNNNQVLIIINVIII
;
A
#
# COMPACT_ATOMS: atom_id res chain seq x y z
N MET A 1 3.51 13.64 23.54
CA MET A 1 4.05 13.26 22.21
C MET A 1 2.86 13.11 21.28
N ASN A 2 2.81 13.79 20.14
CA ASN A 2 1.61 13.82 19.29
C ASN A 2 1.61 12.59 18.34
N ILE A 3 0.95 11.51 18.74
CA ILE A 3 0.86 10.25 17.96
C ILE A 3 0.31 10.52 16.55
N GLY A 4 -0.65 11.46 16.43
CA GLY A 4 -1.22 11.83 15.13
C GLY A 4 -0.18 12.38 14.14
N PHE A 5 0.82 13.15 14.62
CA PHE A 5 1.91 13.62 13.77
C PHE A 5 2.77 12.46 13.25
N TYR A 6 3.12 11.52 14.10
CA TYR A 6 3.92 10.35 13.69
C TYR A 6 3.16 9.43 12.73
N LEU A 7 1.85 9.27 12.92
CA LEU A 7 0.98 8.54 12.00
C LEU A 7 1.02 9.16 10.60
N ILE A 8 0.78 10.47 10.50
CA ILE A 8 0.80 11.21 9.23
C ILE A 8 2.18 11.13 8.59
N ALA A 9 3.25 11.34 9.36
CA ALA A 9 4.61 11.27 8.86
C ALA A 9 4.97 9.87 8.33
N ALA A 10 4.64 8.80 9.06
CA ALA A 10 4.88 7.43 8.65
C ALA A 10 4.10 7.08 7.37
N PHE A 11 2.86 7.53 7.26
CA PHE A 11 2.02 7.31 6.10
C PHE A 11 2.61 7.97 4.84
N PHE A 12 2.87 9.27 4.90
CA PHE A 12 3.43 10.00 3.75
C PHE A 12 4.83 9.52 3.37
N PHE A 13 5.67 9.18 4.35
CA PHE A 13 6.97 8.60 4.10
C PHE A 13 6.85 7.26 3.35
N GLY A 14 5.95 6.38 3.80
CA GLY A 14 5.69 5.10 3.13
C GLY A 14 5.25 5.28 1.69
N LEU A 15 4.29 6.16 1.42
CA LEU A 15 3.82 6.47 0.06
C LEU A 15 4.94 7.05 -0.81
N LEU A 16 5.72 7.99 -0.28
CA LEU A 16 6.83 8.60 -1.00
C LEU A 16 7.87 7.54 -1.40
N VAL A 17 8.26 6.67 -0.48
CA VAL A 17 9.25 5.61 -0.73
C VAL A 17 8.75 4.62 -1.78
N LEU A 18 7.47 4.19 -1.71
CA LEU A 18 6.87 3.31 -2.71
C LEU A 18 6.73 4.00 -4.07
N GLY A 19 6.37 5.27 -4.10
CA GLY A 19 6.30 6.08 -5.32
C GLY A 19 7.69 6.21 -6.00
N LEU A 20 8.74 6.48 -5.22
CA LEU A 20 10.11 6.52 -5.72
C LEU A 20 10.57 5.17 -6.26
N LYS A 21 10.25 4.07 -5.55
CA LYS A 21 10.51 2.72 -6.06
C LYS A 21 9.87 2.51 -7.42
N PHE A 22 8.57 2.82 -7.53
CA PHE A 22 7.81 2.63 -8.75
C PHE A 22 8.40 3.46 -9.91
N LEU A 23 8.73 4.72 -9.65
CA LEU A 23 9.36 5.61 -10.63
C LEU A 23 10.71 5.07 -11.09
N PHE A 24 11.54 4.59 -10.16
CA PHE A 24 12.84 3.99 -10.48
C PHE A 24 12.68 2.74 -11.36
N GLU A 25 11.74 1.86 -11.04
CA GLU A 25 11.45 0.65 -11.82
C GLU A 25 10.95 0.99 -13.22
N THR A 26 10.06 1.98 -13.35
CA THR A 26 9.57 2.47 -14.65
C THR A 26 10.71 3.02 -15.51
N LEU A 27 11.60 3.82 -14.91
CA LEU A 27 12.76 4.35 -15.63
C LEU A 27 13.72 3.23 -16.08
N GLN A 28 13.92 2.22 -15.26
CA GLN A 28 14.74 1.06 -15.65
C GLN A 28 14.08 0.24 -16.76
N TYR A 29 12.77 0.02 -16.67
CA TYR A 29 12.00 -0.64 -17.72
C TYR A 29 12.17 0.06 -19.06
N ASN A 30 11.95 1.39 -19.09
CA ASN A 30 12.03 2.18 -20.31
C ASN A 30 13.46 2.22 -20.93
N LYS A 31 14.50 2.00 -20.10
CA LYS A 31 15.90 1.90 -20.60
C LYS A 31 16.23 0.54 -21.20
N THR A 32 15.59 -0.52 -20.75
CA THR A 32 15.94 -1.91 -21.10
C THR A 32 14.90 -2.57 -22.00
N GLY A 33 13.71 -2.02 -22.08
CA GLY A 33 12.59 -2.54 -22.87
C GLY A 33 12.58 -2.01 -24.30
N SER A 34 11.94 -2.74 -25.19
CA SER A 34 11.66 -2.31 -26.57
C SER A 34 10.52 -1.28 -26.65
N GLU A 35 9.71 -1.17 -25.61
CA GLU A 35 8.56 -0.28 -25.53
C GLU A 35 8.58 0.47 -24.19
N ASN A 36 7.99 1.67 -24.15
CA ASN A 36 7.81 2.41 -22.91
C ASN A 36 6.73 1.77 -22.05
N TYR A 37 6.94 1.79 -20.74
CA TYR A 37 5.94 1.29 -19.79
C TYR A 37 4.64 2.10 -19.89
N ASN A 38 3.54 1.39 -20.05
CA ASN A 38 2.21 1.98 -20.13
C ASN A 38 1.30 1.37 -19.05
N PHE A 39 0.87 2.19 -18.11
CA PHE A 39 -0.03 1.82 -17.01
C PHE A 39 -1.35 1.20 -17.41
N LEU A 40 -1.87 1.56 -18.58
CA LEU A 40 -3.14 1.03 -19.07
C LEU A 40 -2.99 -0.38 -19.66
N ARG A 41 -1.76 -0.77 -19.98
CA ARG A 41 -1.47 -2.04 -20.64
C ARG A 41 -0.78 -3.05 -19.75
N PHE A 42 0.02 -2.57 -18.79
CA PHE A 42 0.85 -3.40 -17.93
C PHE A 42 0.55 -3.14 -16.45
N MET A 43 0.40 -4.22 -15.69
CA MET A 43 0.25 -4.11 -14.24
C MET A 43 1.59 -3.76 -13.55
N PRO A 44 1.57 -3.01 -12.42
CA PRO A 44 2.80 -2.62 -11.72
C PRO A 44 3.73 -3.78 -11.34
N TYR A 45 3.19 -4.97 -11.09
CA TYR A 45 4.02 -6.16 -10.78
C TYR A 45 4.78 -6.70 -11.99
N GLU A 46 4.35 -6.40 -13.22
CA GLU A 46 5.06 -6.80 -14.43
C GLU A 46 6.39 -6.07 -14.59
N LEU A 47 6.54 -4.89 -13.99
CA LEU A 47 7.83 -4.21 -13.86
C LEU A 47 8.87 -5.10 -13.17
N ASN A 48 8.44 -5.95 -12.24
CA ASN A 48 9.29 -6.95 -11.59
C ASN A 48 9.72 -8.09 -12.52
N SER A 49 8.94 -8.43 -13.55
CA SER A 49 9.26 -9.52 -14.48
C SER A 49 10.48 -9.22 -15.34
N PHE A 50 10.67 -7.95 -15.69
CA PHE A 50 11.83 -7.48 -16.45
C PHE A 50 13.13 -7.53 -15.66
N LYS A 51 13.06 -7.52 -14.32
CA LYS A 51 14.23 -7.67 -13.44
C LYS A 51 14.87 -9.03 -13.49
N ARG A 52 14.20 -10.08 -13.98
CA ARG A 52 14.79 -11.40 -14.19
C ARG A 52 15.97 -11.39 -15.17
N TYR A 53 15.98 -10.41 -16.06
CA TYR A 53 17.06 -10.20 -17.04
C TYR A 53 18.16 -9.26 -16.54
N ASN A 54 17.89 -8.45 -15.52
CA ASN A 54 18.86 -7.52 -14.92
C ASN A 54 19.18 -7.92 -13.48
N LYS A 55 20.47 -8.20 -13.21
CA LYS A 55 20.99 -8.77 -11.95
C LYS A 55 20.77 -7.95 -10.66
N ASN A 56 20.15 -6.76 -10.71
CA ASN A 56 19.98 -5.85 -9.57
C ASN A 56 18.54 -5.81 -9.03
N THR A 57 18.00 -6.97 -8.60
CA THR A 57 16.65 -7.06 -8.01
C THR A 57 16.60 -6.70 -6.52
N PHE A 58 17.74 -6.70 -5.84
CA PHE A 58 17.81 -6.57 -4.38
C PHE A 58 17.44 -5.16 -3.89
N PHE A 59 17.94 -4.13 -4.54
CA PHE A 59 17.71 -2.74 -4.13
C PHE A 59 16.22 -2.31 -4.13
N PRO A 60 15.45 -2.52 -5.20
CA PRO A 60 14.02 -2.23 -5.20
C PRO A 60 13.22 -3.02 -4.16
N MET A 61 13.63 -4.26 -3.84
CA MET A 61 12.99 -5.05 -2.78
C MET A 61 13.19 -4.43 -1.41
N ILE A 62 14.39 -3.94 -1.10
CA ILE A 62 14.66 -3.24 0.16
C ILE A 62 13.82 -1.97 0.26
N ILE A 63 13.78 -1.16 -0.81
CA ILE A 63 12.98 0.07 -0.83
C ILE A 63 11.50 -0.26 -0.60
N GLN A 64 10.98 -1.32 -1.24
CA GLN A 64 9.60 -1.76 -1.02
C GLN A 64 9.35 -2.17 0.43
N LEU A 65 10.26 -2.94 1.03
CA LEU A 65 10.13 -3.33 2.43
C LEU A 65 10.13 -2.12 3.37
N ILE A 66 11.00 -1.14 3.15
CA ILE A 66 11.05 0.09 3.95
C ILE A 66 9.72 0.85 3.83
N GLY A 67 9.24 1.07 2.60
CA GLY A 67 7.97 1.76 2.37
C GLY A 67 6.78 1.02 3.00
N SER A 68 6.72 -0.30 2.83
CA SER A 68 5.66 -1.13 3.39
C SER A 68 5.70 -1.18 4.92
N LEU A 69 6.88 -1.29 5.53
CA LEU A 69 7.03 -1.24 6.99
C LEU A 69 6.56 0.11 7.54
N SER A 70 6.83 1.21 6.84
CA SER A 70 6.33 2.52 7.23
C SER A 70 4.80 2.60 7.17
N LEU A 71 4.15 2.00 6.15
CA LEU A 71 2.69 1.94 6.07
C LEU A 71 2.09 1.02 7.15
N VAL A 72 2.74 -0.11 7.46
CA VAL A 72 2.32 -0.96 8.60
C VAL A 72 2.42 -0.17 9.90
N LEU A 73 3.52 0.57 10.12
CA LEU A 73 3.67 1.44 11.29
C LEU A 73 2.54 2.48 11.36
N ALA A 74 2.21 3.11 10.23
CA ALA A 74 1.09 4.06 10.16
C ALA A 74 -0.24 3.39 10.55
N SER A 75 -0.51 2.17 10.06
CA SER A 75 -1.73 1.41 10.41
C SER A 75 -1.78 1.07 11.90
N VAL A 76 -0.65 0.69 12.49
CA VAL A 76 -0.54 0.42 13.94
C VAL A 76 -0.76 1.72 14.75
N LEU A 77 -0.12 2.81 14.35
CA LEU A 77 -0.30 4.12 15.01
C LEU A 77 -1.74 4.62 14.88
N PHE A 78 -2.43 4.33 13.77
CA PHE A 78 -3.84 4.62 13.59
C PHE A 78 -4.70 3.87 14.62
N VAL A 79 -4.48 2.58 14.80
CA VAL A 79 -5.17 1.78 15.82
C VAL A 79 -4.89 2.31 17.23
N ILE A 80 -3.64 2.65 17.54
CA ILE A 80 -3.28 3.18 18.86
C ILE A 80 -3.91 4.56 19.11
N TYR A 81 -3.97 5.41 18.08
CA TYR A 81 -4.56 6.74 18.18
C TYR A 81 -6.06 6.68 18.45
N PHE A 82 -6.77 5.75 17.83
CA PHE A 82 -8.21 5.52 17.96
C PHE A 82 -8.52 4.26 18.78
N LYS A 83 -7.71 3.96 19.80
CA LYS A 83 -7.76 2.70 20.58
C LYS A 83 -9.14 2.34 21.15
N ASP A 84 -9.99 3.35 21.42
CA ASP A 84 -11.32 3.15 21.99
C ASP A 84 -12.39 2.89 20.92
N ASN A 85 -12.00 2.85 19.64
CA ASN A 85 -12.90 2.67 18.51
C ASN A 85 -12.69 1.33 17.82
N PHE A 86 -13.70 0.45 17.85
CA PHE A 86 -13.66 -0.85 17.19
C PHE A 86 -13.37 -0.75 15.68
N GLY A 87 -13.92 0.28 15.01
CA GLY A 87 -13.69 0.52 13.59
C GLY A 87 -12.21 0.72 13.25
N ALA A 88 -11.43 1.34 14.15
CA ALA A 88 -10.00 1.52 13.95
C ALA A 88 -9.24 0.20 13.90
N TYR A 89 -9.62 -0.77 14.73
CA TYR A 89 -9.04 -2.11 14.69
C TYR A 89 -9.35 -2.82 13.37
N VAL A 90 -10.61 -2.74 12.92
CA VAL A 90 -11.05 -3.39 11.67
C VAL A 90 -10.28 -2.79 10.48
N ILE A 91 -10.24 -1.47 10.35
CA ILE A 91 -9.53 -0.77 9.29
C ILE A 91 -8.03 -1.08 9.35
N GLY A 92 -7.41 -1.00 10.53
CA GLY A 92 -5.99 -1.24 10.73
C GLY A 92 -5.59 -2.67 10.35
N VAL A 93 -6.37 -3.67 10.77
CA VAL A 93 -6.10 -5.09 10.42
C VAL A 93 -6.19 -5.32 8.91
N PHE A 94 -7.25 -4.85 8.25
CA PHE A 94 -7.37 -5.02 6.80
C PHE A 94 -6.29 -4.25 6.02
N SER A 95 -5.90 -3.06 6.48
CA SER A 95 -4.78 -2.31 5.89
C SER A 95 -3.47 -3.09 5.99
N ILE A 96 -3.16 -3.67 7.16
CA ILE A 96 -1.96 -4.49 7.35
C ILE A 96 -1.98 -5.72 6.45
N LEU A 97 -3.11 -6.43 6.37
CA LEU A 97 -3.26 -7.61 5.52
C LEU A 97 -3.10 -7.27 4.04
N SER A 98 -3.61 -6.11 3.60
CA SER A 98 -3.41 -5.60 2.24
C SER A 98 -1.93 -5.34 1.96
N ILE A 99 -1.22 -4.63 2.85
CA ILE A 99 0.21 -4.34 2.71
C ILE A 99 1.03 -5.64 2.67
N LEU A 100 0.71 -6.62 3.49
CA LEU A 100 1.37 -7.93 3.48
C LEU A 100 1.13 -8.66 2.16
N SER A 101 -0.11 -8.68 1.65
CA SER A 101 -0.45 -9.28 0.35
C SER A 101 0.34 -8.63 -0.79
N PHE A 102 0.47 -7.29 -0.79
CA PHE A 102 1.29 -6.55 -1.75
C PHE A 102 2.77 -6.93 -1.68
N ASN A 103 3.32 -7.12 -0.47
CA ASN A 103 4.70 -7.57 -0.32
C ASN A 103 4.89 -8.99 -0.82
N PHE A 104 4.01 -9.92 -0.44
CA PHE A 104 4.09 -11.31 -0.93
C PHE A 104 4.00 -11.39 -2.44
N LEU A 105 3.11 -10.63 -3.06
CA LEU A 105 2.99 -10.54 -4.51
C LEU A 105 4.31 -10.17 -5.17
N SER A 106 5.06 -9.25 -4.59
CA SER A 106 6.36 -8.81 -5.12
C SER A 106 7.49 -9.85 -4.97
N PHE A 107 7.37 -10.77 -4.02
CA PHE A 107 8.35 -11.85 -3.81
C PHE A 107 8.04 -13.10 -4.64
N VAL A 108 6.77 -13.32 -5.02
CA VAL A 108 6.37 -14.48 -5.80
C VAL A 108 6.92 -14.38 -7.22
N LYS A 109 7.51 -15.48 -7.70
CA LYS A 109 8.00 -15.58 -9.09
C LYS A 109 6.81 -15.61 -10.05
N LEU A 110 6.88 -14.85 -11.14
CA LEU A 110 5.84 -14.83 -12.19
C LEU A 110 5.55 -16.22 -12.79
N SER A 111 6.53 -17.15 -12.75
CA SER A 111 6.31 -18.55 -13.15
C SER A 111 5.28 -19.27 -12.28
N ASN A 112 5.03 -18.80 -11.07
CA ASN A 112 4.04 -19.38 -10.18
C ASN A 112 2.72 -18.59 -10.25
N TYR A 113 2.08 -18.67 -11.41
CA TYR A 113 0.85 -17.94 -11.72
C TYR A 113 -0.28 -18.16 -10.69
N LYS A 114 -0.42 -19.38 -10.15
CA LYS A 114 -1.46 -19.67 -9.15
C LYS A 114 -1.26 -18.85 -7.86
N LEU A 115 -0.01 -18.76 -7.37
CA LEU A 115 0.31 -17.96 -6.19
C LEU A 115 0.13 -16.47 -6.47
N HIS A 116 0.50 -15.98 -7.65
CA HIS A 116 0.22 -14.60 -8.03
C HIS A 116 -1.26 -14.28 -7.96
N LEU A 117 -2.11 -15.13 -8.57
CA LEU A 117 -3.56 -14.95 -8.57
C LEU A 117 -4.14 -14.90 -7.15
N ILE A 118 -3.65 -15.77 -6.25
CA ILE A 118 -4.11 -15.79 -4.85
C ILE A 118 -3.75 -14.46 -4.15
N PHE A 119 -2.51 -14.01 -4.26
CA PHE A 119 -2.09 -12.76 -3.58
C PHE A 119 -2.71 -11.51 -4.22
N ASP A 120 -2.97 -11.49 -5.53
CA ASP A 120 -3.73 -10.45 -6.19
C ASP A 120 -5.17 -10.40 -5.66
N ALA A 121 -5.83 -11.56 -5.58
CA ALA A 121 -7.18 -11.64 -5.03
C ALA A 121 -7.23 -11.20 -3.57
N CYS A 122 -6.26 -11.60 -2.74
CA CYS A 122 -6.12 -11.15 -1.36
C CYS A 122 -5.92 -9.64 -1.27
N LEU A 123 -5.03 -9.08 -2.08
CA LEU A 123 -4.74 -7.64 -2.13
C LEU A 123 -6.01 -6.84 -2.46
N ILE A 124 -6.71 -7.21 -3.53
CA ILE A 124 -7.95 -6.55 -3.95
C ILE A 124 -9.02 -6.68 -2.87
N SER A 125 -9.21 -7.88 -2.31
CA SER A 125 -10.24 -8.14 -1.29
C SER A 125 -9.97 -7.34 0.00
N PHE A 126 -8.74 -7.32 0.50
CA PHE A 126 -8.42 -6.57 1.71
C PHE A 126 -8.47 -5.06 1.50
N ASN A 127 -8.07 -4.56 0.32
CA ASN A 127 -8.26 -3.15 -0.01
C ASN A 127 -9.75 -2.78 -0.04
N LEU A 128 -10.58 -3.59 -0.71
CA LEU A 128 -12.02 -3.36 -0.76
C LEU A 128 -12.63 -3.37 0.64
N LEU A 129 -12.27 -4.33 1.50
CA LEU A 129 -12.73 -4.39 2.88
C LEU A 129 -12.27 -3.17 3.70
N THR A 130 -11.03 -2.70 3.50
CA THR A 130 -10.53 -1.47 4.14
C THR A 130 -11.37 -0.27 3.76
N ILE A 131 -11.72 -0.13 2.47
CA ILE A 131 -12.55 0.98 1.97
C ILE A 131 -13.95 0.90 2.56
N LEU A 132 -14.60 -0.27 2.46
CA LEU A 132 -15.96 -0.45 2.98
C LEU A 132 -16.03 -0.20 4.48
N ALA A 133 -15.07 -0.72 5.24
CA ALA A 133 -14.95 -0.44 6.67
C ALA A 133 -14.75 1.06 6.94
N SER A 134 -13.85 1.72 6.19
CA SER A 134 -13.60 3.15 6.32
C SER A 134 -14.85 3.97 6.04
N LEU A 135 -15.58 3.66 4.96
CA LEU A 135 -16.83 4.34 4.62
C LEU A 135 -17.90 4.14 5.69
N TYR A 136 -18.05 2.92 6.20
CA TYR A 136 -19.01 2.60 7.24
C TYR A 136 -18.73 3.33 8.55
N PHE A 137 -17.49 3.23 9.07
CA PHE A 137 -17.14 3.81 10.36
C PHE A 137 -16.97 5.32 10.31
N LEU A 138 -16.48 5.90 9.20
CA LEU A 138 -16.35 7.34 9.02
C LEU A 138 -17.72 8.02 8.92
N ASN A 139 -18.68 7.37 8.26
CA ASN A 139 -20.04 7.91 8.12
C ASN A 139 -20.79 7.94 9.49
N ASN A 140 -20.47 7.02 10.36
CA ASN A 140 -21.09 6.94 11.70
C ASN A 140 -20.50 7.94 12.72
N ARG A 141 -19.70 8.91 12.31
CA ARG A 141 -19.04 9.94 13.13
C ARG A 141 -18.17 9.40 14.27
N ASP A 142 -17.77 8.13 14.18
CA ASP A 142 -16.96 7.48 15.23
C ASP A 142 -15.51 7.99 15.25
N PHE A 143 -15.09 8.72 14.21
CA PHE A 143 -13.74 9.27 14.08
C PHE A 143 -13.76 10.79 13.99
N ASN A 144 -13.31 11.48 15.05
CA ASN A 144 -13.01 12.90 15.05
C ASN A 144 -11.49 13.12 14.92
N PHE A 145 -10.96 13.06 13.70
CA PHE A 145 -9.51 13.20 13.47
C PHE A 145 -9.06 14.67 13.33
N ILE A 146 -9.80 15.48 12.60
CA ILE A 146 -9.47 16.89 12.34
C ILE A 146 -10.77 17.70 12.43
N GLY A 147 -11.33 17.85 13.64
CA GLY A 147 -12.61 18.54 13.74
C GLY A 147 -13.66 17.93 12.78
N ASN A 148 -14.72 18.63 12.45
CA ASN A 148 -15.84 18.10 11.64
C ASN A 148 -15.53 17.71 10.16
N ASN A 149 -14.27 17.58 9.74
CA ASN A 149 -13.91 17.26 8.35
C ASN A 149 -13.56 15.78 8.13
N ASN A 150 -14.57 14.90 8.26
CA ASN A 150 -14.46 13.47 7.89
C ASN A 150 -14.10 13.25 6.40
N GLN A 151 -14.28 14.30 5.55
CA GLN A 151 -13.98 14.22 4.11
C GLN A 151 -12.49 13.99 3.81
N VAL A 152 -11.57 14.50 4.66
CA VAL A 152 -10.13 14.33 4.45
C VAL A 152 -9.70 12.87 4.61
N LEU A 153 -10.30 12.14 5.57
CA LEU A 153 -10.01 10.71 5.78
C LEU A 153 -10.54 9.83 4.64
N ILE A 154 -11.69 10.20 4.07
CA ILE A 154 -12.21 9.50 2.88
C ILE A 154 -11.26 9.70 1.69
N ILE A 155 -10.76 10.91 1.48
CA ILE A 155 -9.80 11.21 0.41
C ILE A 155 -8.49 10.43 0.61
N ILE A 156 -7.95 10.36 1.84
CA ILE A 156 -6.74 9.58 2.13
C ILE A 156 -6.96 8.10 1.82
N ASN A 157 -8.10 7.52 2.17
CA ASN A 157 -8.38 6.12 1.86
C ASN A 157 -8.57 5.85 0.35
N VAL A 158 -9.13 6.79 -0.40
CA VAL A 158 -9.29 6.66 -1.87
C VAL A 158 -7.96 6.77 -2.61
N ILE A 159 -6.97 7.50 -2.06
CA ILE A 159 -5.64 7.64 -2.67
C ILE A 159 -4.76 6.39 -2.46
N ILE A 160 -5.05 5.57 -1.43
CA ILE A 160 -4.26 4.34 -1.11
C ILE A 160 -4.56 3.18 -2.08
N ILE A 161 -5.58 3.29 -2.90
CA ILE A 161 -5.98 2.28 -3.90
C ILE A 161 -5.37 2.58 -5.25
#